data_4638fca55ea0bf7d6dfda5a5379c32aa
#
_entry.id   4638fca55ea0bf7d6dfda5a5379c32aa
#
_cell.length_a   1.000
_cell.length_b   1.000
_cell.length_c   1.000
_cell.angle_alpha   90.00
_cell.angle_beta   90.00
_cell.angle_gamma   90.00
#
_symmetry.space_group_name_H-M   'P 1'
#
loop_
_entity.id
_entity.type
_entity.pdbx_description
1 polymer ?
#
loop_
_entity_poly.entity_id
_entity_poly.type
_entity_poly.pdbx_seq_one_letter_code
_entity_poly.pdbx_strand_id
1 'polypeptide(L)'
;MKKTVFFGALTAAGLVAGLASAGTLEDVKARGTLNCGVSTGVPGFAEPDANGKWQGFDIAVCRAVAAAVLGDNNAIEFVPTTGKTRFTSLASGEIDMLARNTTWTLSRDVDLKFDFVGVNYYDGQGFMVKASTGITSASSPEIDGVTVCIQTGTTSELNLSDHFRSIGMSYEPLPVESGSEAVANYMAGTCDMFTTDRSALAARRATQEVPTDHVVLPEIISKEPLGPLVRHGDNEWGDVCLLYTSD
;
A
#
# COMPACT_ATOMS: atom_id res chain seq x y z
N MET A 1 63.27 -14.36 53.75
CA MET A 1 62.92 -13.22 52.84
C MET A 1 61.87 -13.71 51.84
N LYS A 2 60.60 -13.40 52.09
CA LYS A 2 59.48 -13.76 51.16
C LYS A 2 59.16 -12.55 50.36
N LYS A 3 59.28 -12.63 49.01
CA LYS A 3 58.90 -11.58 48.08
C LYS A 3 57.42 -11.80 47.65
N THR A 4 56.53 -10.91 48.01
CA THR A 4 55.14 -10.87 47.62
C THR A 4 55.05 -10.12 46.28
N VAL A 5 54.56 -10.79 45.22
CA VAL A 5 54.29 -10.18 43.90
C VAL A 5 52.85 -9.79 43.91
N PHE A 6 52.54 -8.48 43.76
CA PHE A 6 51.20 -7.93 43.52
C PHE A 6 50.91 -8.03 42.04
N PHE A 7 49.89 -8.81 41.67
CA PHE A 7 49.30 -8.79 40.34
C PHE A 7 48.18 -7.75 40.34
N GLY A 8 48.42 -6.67 39.65
CA GLY A 8 47.38 -5.66 39.36
C GLY A 8 46.48 -6.14 38.23
N ALA A 9 45.22 -6.39 38.54
CA ALA A 9 44.20 -6.67 37.52
C ALA A 9 43.76 -5.35 36.86
N LEU A 10 44.14 -5.14 35.58
CA LEU A 10 43.56 -4.09 34.74
C LEU A 10 42.19 -4.56 34.29
N THR A 11 41.15 -3.97 34.86
CA THR A 11 39.77 -4.09 34.34
C THR A 11 39.64 -3.17 33.12
N ALA A 12 39.66 -3.74 31.92
CA ALA A 12 39.26 -3.07 30.69
C ALA A 12 37.75 -2.90 30.71
N ALA A 13 37.26 -1.70 31.05
CA ALA A 13 35.89 -1.32 30.85
C ALA A 13 35.68 -1.11 29.33
N GLY A 14 35.13 -2.13 28.67
CA GLY A 14 34.70 -2.00 27.27
C GLY A 14 33.56 -1.01 27.20
N LEU A 15 33.79 0.15 26.59
CA LEU A 15 32.71 1.02 26.10
C LEU A 15 31.97 0.27 25.00
N VAL A 16 30.82 -0.31 25.33
CA VAL A 16 29.82 -0.68 24.34
C VAL A 16 29.21 0.66 23.86
N ALA A 17 29.81 1.27 22.84
CA ALA A 17 29.15 2.30 22.09
C ALA A 17 27.94 1.61 21.44
N GLY A 18 26.75 1.83 21.99
CA GLY A 18 25.50 1.48 21.33
C GLY A 18 25.53 2.20 19.97
N LEU A 19 25.50 1.42 18.90
CA LEU A 19 25.22 1.95 17.57
C LEU A 19 23.83 2.55 17.66
N ALA A 20 23.73 3.86 17.88
CA ALA A 20 22.50 4.59 17.59
C ALA A 20 22.23 4.30 16.10
N SER A 21 21.18 3.54 15.82
CA SER A 21 20.72 3.41 14.44
C SER A 21 20.43 4.83 13.95
N ALA A 22 21.13 5.25 12.91
CA ALA A 22 20.77 6.47 12.22
C ALA A 22 19.30 6.32 11.78
N GLY A 23 18.48 7.38 11.91
CA GLY A 23 17.09 7.34 11.48
C GLY A 23 17.00 7.18 9.95
N THR A 24 15.82 6.86 9.45
CA THR A 24 15.61 6.70 8.00
C THR A 24 16.02 7.95 7.21
N LEU A 25 15.82 9.14 7.78
CA LEU A 25 16.24 10.41 7.15
C LEU A 25 17.74 10.45 6.84
N GLU A 26 18.57 10.07 7.81
CA GLU A 26 20.02 10.06 7.63
C GLU A 26 20.48 8.96 6.67
N ASP A 27 19.81 7.79 6.69
CA ASP A 27 20.10 6.70 5.75
C ASP A 27 19.78 7.10 4.30
N VAL A 28 18.64 7.77 4.07
CA VAL A 28 18.23 8.29 2.76
C VAL A 28 19.20 9.35 2.27
N LYS A 29 19.60 10.32 3.11
CA LYS A 29 20.60 11.33 2.78
C LYS A 29 21.95 10.73 2.45
N ALA A 30 22.42 9.76 3.25
CA ALA A 30 23.72 9.13 3.04
C ALA A 30 23.74 8.29 1.75
N ARG A 31 22.62 7.63 1.42
CA ARG A 31 22.46 6.86 0.19
C ARG A 31 22.25 7.74 -1.04
N GLY A 32 21.68 8.93 -0.86
CA GLY A 32 21.34 9.85 -1.95
C GLY A 32 20.17 9.38 -2.81
N THR A 33 19.35 8.45 -2.31
CA THR A 33 18.21 7.87 -3.04
C THR A 33 17.12 7.50 -2.04
N LEU A 34 15.85 7.81 -2.38
CA LEU A 34 14.67 7.39 -1.66
C LEU A 34 14.14 6.06 -2.23
N ASN A 35 14.02 5.02 -1.43
CA ASN A 35 13.35 3.78 -1.82
C ASN A 35 11.87 3.89 -1.46
N CYS A 36 11.02 4.09 -2.46
CA CYS A 36 9.58 4.25 -2.26
C CYS A 36 8.80 3.02 -2.72
N GLY A 37 8.11 2.37 -1.78
CA GLY A 37 7.21 1.26 -2.07
C GLY A 37 5.94 1.76 -2.76
N VAL A 38 5.61 1.17 -3.91
CA VAL A 38 4.47 1.56 -4.74
C VAL A 38 3.64 0.34 -5.14
N SER A 39 2.48 0.54 -5.78
CA SER A 39 1.69 -0.56 -6.31
C SER A 39 2.35 -1.18 -7.55
N THR A 40 1.93 -2.41 -7.89
CA THR A 40 2.37 -3.11 -9.11
C THR A 40 1.72 -2.58 -10.40
N GLY A 41 0.82 -1.59 -10.29
CA GLY A 41 0.12 -0.95 -11.39
C GLY A 41 -1.35 -0.68 -11.02
N VAL A 42 -1.64 0.59 -10.67
CA VAL A 42 -3.00 1.11 -10.51
C VAL A 42 -3.07 2.42 -11.29
N PRO A 43 -3.83 2.46 -12.39
CA PRO A 43 -3.94 3.66 -13.22
C PRO A 43 -4.31 4.89 -12.39
N GLY A 44 -3.61 6.00 -12.62
CA GLY A 44 -3.78 7.25 -11.89
C GLY A 44 -3.14 7.33 -10.51
N PHE A 45 -2.79 6.20 -9.85
CA PHE A 45 -2.09 6.16 -8.56
C PHE A 45 -0.61 5.86 -8.72
N ALA A 46 -0.27 4.69 -9.22
CA ALA A 46 1.12 4.31 -9.50
C ALA A 46 1.15 3.30 -10.65
N GLU A 47 1.68 3.70 -11.78
CA GLU A 47 1.89 2.83 -12.94
C GLU A 47 3.04 3.35 -13.79
N PRO A 48 3.81 2.48 -14.47
CA PRO A 48 4.74 2.92 -15.49
C PRO A 48 4.00 3.29 -16.78
N ASP A 49 4.45 4.35 -17.45
CA ASP A 49 4.02 4.68 -18.80
C ASP A 49 4.65 3.73 -19.84
N ALA A 50 4.38 3.95 -21.13
CA ALA A 50 4.90 3.14 -22.22
C ALA A 50 6.45 3.14 -22.33
N ASN A 51 7.12 4.12 -21.69
CA ASN A 51 8.58 4.25 -21.65
C ASN A 51 9.16 3.70 -20.34
N GLY A 52 8.33 3.12 -19.47
CA GLY A 52 8.72 2.61 -18.16
C GLY A 52 8.84 3.70 -17.08
N LYS A 53 8.44 4.95 -17.36
CA LYS A 53 8.48 6.03 -16.38
C LYS A 53 7.26 5.97 -15.46
N TRP A 54 7.49 5.87 -14.17
CA TRP A 54 6.45 5.87 -13.15
C TRP A 54 5.69 7.20 -13.08
N GLN A 55 4.37 7.11 -12.99
CA GLN A 55 3.46 8.25 -12.92
C GLN A 55 2.26 7.93 -12.02
N GLY A 56 1.57 8.99 -11.56
CA GLY A 56 0.36 8.92 -10.76
C GLY A 56 0.50 9.61 -9.41
N PHE A 57 -0.58 9.57 -8.65
CA PHE A 57 -0.74 10.30 -7.40
C PHE A 57 0.26 9.83 -6.32
N ASP A 58 0.35 8.52 -6.09
CA ASP A 58 1.32 7.96 -5.12
C ASP A 58 2.77 8.24 -5.54
N ILE A 59 3.04 8.24 -6.84
CA ILE A 59 4.36 8.58 -7.40
C ILE A 59 4.71 10.06 -7.15
N ALA A 60 3.71 10.96 -7.24
CA ALA A 60 3.91 12.37 -6.94
C ALA A 60 4.27 12.59 -5.46
N VAL A 61 3.65 11.84 -4.55
CA VAL A 61 3.99 11.84 -3.11
C VAL A 61 5.45 11.44 -2.89
N CYS A 62 5.91 10.32 -3.47
CA CYS A 62 7.31 9.90 -3.36
C CYS A 62 8.26 10.99 -3.90
N ARG A 63 7.92 11.61 -5.03
CA ARG A 63 8.73 12.67 -5.65
C ARG A 63 8.81 13.93 -4.80
N ALA A 64 7.72 14.30 -4.13
CA ALA A 64 7.70 15.43 -3.20
C ALA A 64 8.68 15.21 -2.04
N VAL A 65 8.65 14.03 -1.42
CA VAL A 65 9.57 13.66 -0.33
C VAL A 65 11.02 13.63 -0.81
N ALA A 66 11.31 13.05 -1.98
CA ALA A 66 12.68 13.03 -2.52
C ALA A 66 13.20 14.44 -2.83
N ALA A 67 12.37 15.30 -3.41
CA ALA A 67 12.73 16.70 -3.66
C ALA A 67 13.07 17.44 -2.38
N ALA A 68 12.27 17.22 -1.33
CA ALA A 68 12.45 17.86 -0.03
C ALA A 68 13.73 17.44 0.68
N VAL A 69 14.01 16.13 0.67
CA VAL A 69 15.13 15.52 1.42
C VAL A 69 16.45 15.61 0.65
N LEU A 70 16.41 15.39 -0.67
CA LEU A 70 17.58 15.23 -1.53
C LEU A 70 17.77 16.38 -2.52
N GLY A 71 16.80 17.29 -2.64
CA GLY A 71 16.84 18.39 -3.62
C GLY A 71 16.59 17.93 -5.07
N ASP A 72 16.29 16.65 -5.30
CA ASP A 72 16.03 16.08 -6.62
C ASP A 72 14.82 15.13 -6.55
N ASN A 73 13.77 15.45 -7.29
CA ASN A 73 12.55 14.66 -7.38
C ASN A 73 12.69 13.36 -8.20
N ASN A 74 13.85 13.11 -8.79
CA ASN A 74 14.18 11.89 -9.51
C ASN A 74 15.17 10.99 -8.75
N ALA A 75 15.68 11.42 -7.59
CA ALA A 75 16.53 10.61 -6.72
C ALA A 75 15.72 9.56 -5.97
N ILE A 76 14.99 8.69 -6.72
CA ILE A 76 14.05 7.70 -6.20
C ILE A 76 14.27 6.35 -6.90
N GLU A 77 14.21 5.30 -6.11
CA GLU A 77 13.94 3.95 -6.58
C GLU A 77 12.49 3.56 -6.22
N PHE A 78 11.69 3.28 -7.23
CA PHE A 78 10.32 2.79 -7.04
C PHE A 78 10.33 1.27 -6.91
N VAL A 79 9.88 0.77 -5.76
CA VAL A 79 9.85 -0.67 -5.45
C VAL A 79 8.40 -1.16 -5.52
N PRO A 80 8.02 -1.90 -6.58
CA PRO A 80 6.66 -2.45 -6.69
C PRO A 80 6.39 -3.49 -5.61
N THR A 81 5.28 -3.34 -4.90
CA THR A 81 4.85 -4.24 -3.84
C THR A 81 3.43 -4.75 -4.06
N THR A 82 3.14 -5.96 -3.60
CA THR A 82 1.78 -6.55 -3.59
C THR A 82 1.04 -6.19 -2.30
N GLY A 83 -0.24 -6.58 -2.19
CA GLY A 83 -1.00 -6.48 -0.94
C GLY A 83 -0.33 -7.21 0.23
N LYS A 84 0.32 -8.35 -0.05
CA LYS A 84 1.01 -9.19 0.95
C LYS A 84 2.40 -8.68 1.31
N THR A 85 3.19 -8.22 0.32
CA THR A 85 4.63 -7.92 0.53
C THR A 85 4.90 -6.53 1.06
N ARG A 86 4.00 -5.55 0.82
CA ARG A 86 4.24 -4.12 1.14
C ARG A 86 4.65 -3.85 2.59
N PHE A 87 4.01 -4.51 3.55
CA PHE A 87 4.29 -4.30 4.97
C PHE A 87 5.61 -4.95 5.39
N THR A 88 5.93 -6.12 4.84
CA THR A 88 7.22 -6.77 5.09
C THR A 88 8.37 -5.96 4.50
N SER A 89 8.23 -5.44 3.28
CA SER A 89 9.24 -4.58 2.65
C SER A 89 9.50 -3.30 3.46
N LEU A 90 8.42 -2.68 4.02
CA LEU A 90 8.58 -1.51 4.89
C LEU A 90 9.23 -1.87 6.23
N ALA A 91 8.79 -2.95 6.87
CA ALA A 91 9.31 -3.38 8.17
C ALA A 91 10.79 -3.78 8.09
N SER A 92 11.23 -4.40 6.99
CA SER A 92 12.63 -4.82 6.78
C SER A 92 13.58 -3.67 6.43
N GLY A 93 13.06 -2.49 6.06
CA GLY A 93 13.87 -1.38 5.56
C GLY A 93 14.28 -1.51 4.08
N GLU A 94 13.70 -2.44 3.33
CA GLU A 94 13.84 -2.52 1.88
C GLU A 94 13.32 -1.24 1.21
N ILE A 95 12.24 -0.68 1.77
CA ILE A 95 11.69 0.62 1.41
C ILE A 95 11.70 1.57 2.61
N ASP A 96 11.86 2.86 2.34
CA ASP A 96 11.91 3.91 3.36
C ASP A 96 10.51 4.40 3.72
N MET A 97 9.63 4.46 2.74
CA MET A 97 8.22 4.79 2.87
C MET A 97 7.37 3.94 1.92
N LEU A 98 6.09 3.83 2.23
CA LEU A 98 5.11 3.16 1.37
C LEU A 98 4.04 4.16 0.93
N ALA A 99 3.99 4.49 -0.37
CA ALA A 99 2.93 5.26 -1.01
C ALA A 99 2.22 4.34 -2.03
N ARG A 100 1.14 3.68 -1.58
CA ARG A 100 0.52 2.59 -2.32
C ARG A 100 -0.97 2.45 -1.97
N ASN A 101 -1.76 3.51 -2.18
CA ASN A 101 -3.20 3.48 -1.89
C ASN A 101 -3.52 2.59 -0.66
N THR A 102 -2.84 2.83 0.46
CA THR A 102 -2.94 2.00 1.65
C THR A 102 -3.92 2.61 2.64
N THR A 103 -4.96 1.87 2.99
CA THR A 103 -5.97 2.30 3.94
C THR A 103 -5.41 2.36 5.34
N TRP A 104 -5.62 3.47 6.03
CA TRP A 104 -5.31 3.63 7.44
C TRP A 104 -6.31 2.86 8.28
N THR A 105 -5.86 1.82 8.96
CA THR A 105 -6.67 1.00 9.87
C THR A 105 -5.98 0.87 11.22
N LEU A 106 -6.78 0.63 12.28
CA LEU A 106 -6.24 0.42 13.61
C LEU A 106 -5.20 -0.71 13.64
N SER A 107 -5.47 -1.83 12.95
CA SER A 107 -4.56 -2.96 12.98
C SER A 107 -3.24 -2.68 12.27
N ARG A 108 -3.25 -1.89 11.19
CA ARG A 108 -2.02 -1.51 10.48
C ARG A 108 -1.17 -0.54 11.29
N ASP A 109 -1.81 0.39 11.98
CA ASP A 109 -1.17 1.39 12.82
C ASP A 109 -0.67 0.75 14.13
N VAL A 110 -1.57 0.16 14.92
CA VAL A 110 -1.29 -0.31 16.28
C VAL A 110 -0.64 -1.69 16.30
N ASP A 111 -1.21 -2.67 15.55
CA ASP A 111 -0.75 -4.06 15.65
C ASP A 111 0.47 -4.31 14.78
N LEU A 112 0.47 -3.80 13.53
CA LEU A 112 1.60 -3.94 12.60
C LEU A 112 2.69 -2.90 12.82
N LYS A 113 2.42 -1.86 13.63
CA LYS A 113 3.36 -0.81 14.01
C LYS A 113 3.90 -0.03 12.80
N PHE A 114 2.98 0.61 12.09
CA PHE A 114 3.29 1.57 11.04
C PHE A 114 2.61 2.91 11.32
N ASP A 115 3.33 3.99 11.15
CA ASP A 115 2.80 5.35 11.31
C ASP A 115 2.30 5.86 9.95
N PHE A 116 1.01 6.19 9.87
CA PHE A 116 0.46 6.88 8.71
C PHE A 116 0.77 8.37 8.81
N VAL A 117 1.35 8.90 7.76
CA VAL A 117 1.78 10.31 7.70
C VAL A 117 0.70 11.22 7.09
N GLY A 118 -0.55 10.85 7.26
CA GLY A 118 -1.72 11.61 6.82
C GLY A 118 -2.61 10.83 5.87
N VAL A 119 -3.79 11.40 5.61
CA VAL A 119 -4.73 10.89 4.61
C VAL A 119 -4.63 11.80 3.40
N ASN A 120 -4.19 11.26 2.28
CA ASN A 120 -4.06 11.98 1.03
C ASN A 120 -5.19 11.71 0.03
N TYR A 121 -6.00 10.68 0.27
CA TYR A 121 -7.18 10.38 -0.53
C TYR A 121 -8.25 9.67 0.30
N TYR A 122 -9.50 10.14 0.24
CA TYR A 122 -10.65 9.47 0.86
C TYR A 122 -11.39 8.66 -0.20
N ASP A 123 -11.34 7.34 -0.06
CA ASP A 123 -11.97 6.38 -0.96
C ASP A 123 -13.02 5.53 -0.23
N GLY A 124 -13.54 4.57 -0.94
CA GLY A 124 -14.41 3.51 -0.43
C GLY A 124 -14.35 2.32 -1.37
N GLN A 125 -14.60 1.13 -0.85
CA GLN A 125 -14.65 -0.08 -1.66
C GLN A 125 -15.98 -0.16 -2.42
N GLY A 126 -15.91 -0.65 -3.66
CA GLY A 126 -17.07 -0.91 -4.51
C GLY A 126 -16.91 -2.17 -5.35
N PHE A 127 -17.80 -2.35 -6.30
CA PHE A 127 -17.81 -3.48 -7.21
C PHE A 127 -17.91 -3.00 -8.66
N MET A 128 -17.27 -3.75 -9.55
CA MET A 128 -17.40 -3.61 -10.99
C MET A 128 -17.95 -4.91 -11.58
N VAL A 129 -18.93 -4.80 -12.45
CA VAL A 129 -19.60 -5.89 -13.16
C VAL A 129 -19.66 -5.61 -14.65
N LYS A 130 -19.85 -6.65 -15.47
CA LYS A 130 -20.15 -6.47 -16.89
C LYS A 130 -21.58 -5.92 -17.03
N ALA A 131 -21.79 -4.93 -17.88
CA ALA A 131 -23.11 -4.34 -18.16
C ALA A 131 -24.12 -5.39 -18.66
N SER A 132 -23.62 -6.41 -19.36
CA SER A 132 -24.44 -7.53 -19.88
C SER A 132 -25.09 -8.40 -18.79
N THR A 133 -24.61 -8.33 -17.55
CA THR A 133 -25.20 -9.08 -16.42
C THR A 133 -26.53 -8.49 -15.95
N GLY A 134 -26.78 -7.20 -16.22
CA GLY A 134 -27.94 -6.47 -15.72
C GLY A 134 -27.90 -6.17 -14.22
N ILE A 135 -26.83 -6.53 -13.51
CA ILE A 135 -26.64 -6.22 -12.08
C ILE A 135 -26.50 -4.72 -11.90
N THR A 136 -27.33 -4.12 -11.05
CA THR A 136 -27.35 -2.67 -10.80
C THR A 136 -27.08 -2.29 -9.36
N SER A 137 -27.03 -3.29 -8.44
CA SER A 137 -26.82 -3.08 -7.00
C SER A 137 -25.97 -4.19 -6.39
N ALA A 138 -25.12 -3.83 -5.46
CA ALA A 138 -24.32 -4.77 -4.67
C ALA A 138 -25.14 -5.49 -3.57
N SER A 139 -26.45 -5.35 -3.58
CA SER A 139 -27.37 -6.05 -2.67
C SER A 139 -28.50 -6.75 -3.43
N SER A 140 -28.42 -6.82 -4.76
CA SER A 140 -29.43 -7.46 -5.58
C SER A 140 -29.32 -8.99 -5.49
N PRO A 141 -30.44 -9.74 -5.59
CA PRO A 141 -30.41 -11.21 -5.49
C PRO A 141 -29.53 -11.89 -6.53
N GLU A 142 -29.26 -11.24 -7.66
CA GLU A 142 -28.44 -11.76 -8.74
C GLU A 142 -26.96 -11.93 -8.37
N ILE A 143 -26.51 -11.32 -7.24
CA ILE A 143 -25.12 -11.50 -6.76
C ILE A 143 -24.95 -12.68 -5.83
N ASP A 144 -25.99 -13.41 -5.48
CA ASP A 144 -25.85 -14.62 -4.63
C ASP A 144 -25.11 -15.75 -5.39
N GLY A 145 -24.03 -16.23 -4.83
CA GLY A 145 -23.19 -17.28 -5.42
C GLY A 145 -22.22 -16.81 -6.52
N VAL A 146 -22.09 -15.51 -6.78
CA VAL A 146 -21.17 -15.00 -7.81
C VAL A 146 -19.70 -15.21 -7.44
N THR A 147 -18.87 -15.38 -8.46
CA THR A 147 -17.41 -15.40 -8.30
C THR A 147 -16.84 -13.98 -8.27
N VAL A 148 -16.07 -13.66 -7.24
CA VAL A 148 -15.50 -12.29 -7.04
C VAL A 148 -13.99 -12.32 -7.08
N CYS A 149 -13.39 -11.63 -8.05
CA CYS A 149 -11.96 -11.38 -8.08
C CYS A 149 -11.56 -10.41 -6.97
N ILE A 150 -10.60 -10.81 -6.14
CA ILE A 150 -10.15 -10.05 -4.97
C ILE A 150 -8.63 -10.14 -4.77
N GLN A 151 -7.98 -9.01 -4.54
CA GLN A 151 -6.55 -9.00 -4.22
C GLN A 151 -6.32 -9.36 -2.76
N THR A 152 -5.48 -10.37 -2.51
CA THR A 152 -5.15 -10.85 -1.16
C THR A 152 -4.32 -9.84 -0.37
N GLY A 153 -4.44 -9.88 0.98
CA GLY A 153 -3.72 -9.00 1.90
C GLY A 153 -4.21 -7.55 1.89
N THR A 154 -5.47 -7.34 1.51
CA THR A 154 -6.08 -6.01 1.44
C THR A 154 -7.26 -5.87 2.40
N THR A 155 -7.64 -4.63 2.73
CA THR A 155 -8.91 -4.35 3.42
C THR A 155 -10.11 -4.82 2.61
N SER A 156 -9.99 -4.76 1.27
CA SER A 156 -11.06 -5.18 0.37
C SER A 156 -11.41 -6.66 0.51
N GLU A 157 -10.43 -7.53 0.81
CA GLU A 157 -10.67 -8.95 1.08
C GLU A 157 -11.52 -9.16 2.35
N LEU A 158 -11.22 -8.42 3.42
CA LEU A 158 -11.95 -8.49 4.68
C LEU A 158 -13.38 -7.91 4.54
N ASN A 159 -13.48 -6.73 3.95
CA ASN A 159 -14.75 -6.04 3.75
C ASN A 159 -15.70 -6.83 2.82
N LEU A 160 -15.16 -7.54 1.82
CA LEU A 160 -15.94 -8.40 0.94
C LEU A 160 -16.68 -9.47 1.74
N SER A 161 -15.97 -10.17 2.63
CA SER A 161 -16.57 -11.20 3.50
C SER A 161 -17.65 -10.61 4.42
N ASP A 162 -17.38 -9.44 5.01
CA ASP A 162 -18.32 -8.77 5.90
C ASP A 162 -19.58 -8.30 5.15
N HIS A 163 -19.41 -7.79 3.93
CA HIS A 163 -20.52 -7.34 3.11
C HIS A 163 -21.49 -8.50 2.79
N PHE A 164 -20.99 -9.57 2.19
CA PHE A 164 -21.84 -10.72 1.82
C PHE A 164 -22.52 -11.37 3.04
N ARG A 165 -21.81 -11.46 4.16
CA ARG A 165 -22.40 -11.90 5.43
C ARG A 165 -23.53 -10.98 5.90
N SER A 166 -23.35 -9.67 5.78
CA SER A 166 -24.34 -8.66 6.24
C SER A 166 -25.63 -8.70 5.47
N ILE A 167 -25.58 -9.06 4.18
CA ILE A 167 -26.75 -9.19 3.30
C ILE A 167 -27.32 -10.63 3.23
N GLY A 168 -26.68 -11.58 3.94
CA GLY A 168 -27.13 -12.98 4.00
C GLY A 168 -26.95 -13.76 2.71
N MET A 169 -26.00 -13.38 1.86
CA MET A 169 -25.69 -14.01 0.58
C MET A 169 -24.34 -14.72 0.60
N SER A 170 -24.14 -15.65 -0.31
CA SER A 170 -22.89 -16.36 -0.56
C SER A 170 -22.12 -15.76 -1.72
N TYR A 171 -20.81 -16.04 -1.80
CA TYR A 171 -19.97 -15.74 -2.95
C TYR A 171 -18.80 -16.73 -3.00
N GLU A 172 -18.17 -16.85 -4.17
CA GLU A 172 -16.96 -17.64 -4.37
C GLU A 172 -15.78 -16.68 -4.57
N PRO A 173 -14.83 -16.57 -3.62
CA PRO A 173 -13.66 -15.70 -3.79
C PRO A 173 -12.69 -16.28 -4.82
N LEU A 174 -12.23 -15.47 -5.76
CA LEU A 174 -11.08 -15.74 -6.61
C LEU A 174 -9.91 -14.86 -6.17
N PRO A 175 -9.06 -15.33 -5.22
CA PRO A 175 -7.95 -14.55 -4.70
C PRO A 175 -6.82 -14.46 -5.72
N VAL A 176 -6.25 -13.26 -5.87
CA VAL A 176 -5.12 -12.97 -6.76
C VAL A 176 -4.05 -12.14 -6.05
N GLU A 177 -2.83 -12.13 -6.60
CA GLU A 177 -1.71 -11.40 -5.99
C GLU A 177 -1.69 -9.92 -6.37
N SER A 178 -2.20 -9.53 -7.55
CA SER A 178 -2.17 -8.16 -8.04
C SER A 178 -3.51 -7.69 -8.58
N GLY A 179 -3.72 -6.36 -8.54
CA GLY A 179 -4.92 -5.77 -9.14
C GLY A 179 -4.96 -5.93 -10.67
N SER A 180 -3.82 -6.04 -11.35
CA SER A 180 -3.77 -6.30 -12.79
C SER A 180 -4.21 -7.72 -13.12
N GLU A 181 -3.83 -8.69 -12.30
CA GLU A 181 -4.32 -10.07 -12.40
C GLU A 181 -5.83 -10.16 -12.15
N ALA A 182 -6.36 -9.42 -11.15
CA ALA A 182 -7.80 -9.35 -10.92
C ALA A 182 -8.56 -8.83 -12.15
N VAL A 183 -8.05 -7.77 -12.78
CA VAL A 183 -8.65 -7.25 -14.01
C VAL A 183 -8.57 -8.27 -15.15
N ALA A 184 -7.43 -8.94 -15.34
CA ALA A 184 -7.27 -9.94 -16.38
C ALA A 184 -8.28 -11.10 -16.22
N ASN A 185 -8.43 -11.62 -15.00
CA ASN A 185 -9.39 -12.68 -14.68
C ASN A 185 -10.85 -12.21 -14.88
N TYR A 186 -11.17 -11.00 -14.45
CA TYR A 186 -12.49 -10.40 -14.65
C TYR A 186 -12.81 -10.22 -16.15
N MET A 187 -11.86 -9.70 -16.93
CA MET A 187 -12.03 -9.53 -18.37
C MET A 187 -12.20 -10.86 -19.09
N ALA A 188 -11.45 -11.89 -18.69
CA ALA A 188 -11.58 -13.25 -19.20
C ALA A 188 -12.90 -13.93 -18.81
N GLY A 189 -13.68 -13.36 -17.86
CA GLY A 189 -14.90 -13.98 -17.35
C GLY A 189 -14.66 -15.12 -16.38
N THR A 190 -13.46 -15.20 -15.79
CA THR A 190 -13.13 -16.17 -14.73
C THR A 190 -13.82 -15.79 -13.41
N CYS A 191 -14.08 -14.50 -13.19
CA CYS A 191 -14.95 -14.02 -12.12
C CYS A 191 -16.03 -13.08 -12.68
N ASP A 192 -17.19 -13.08 -12.02
CA ASP A 192 -18.35 -12.29 -12.41
C ASP A 192 -18.22 -10.84 -11.97
N MET A 193 -17.57 -10.63 -10.84
CA MET A 193 -17.38 -9.33 -10.22
C MET A 193 -15.91 -9.09 -9.89
N PHE A 194 -15.52 -7.82 -9.91
CA PHE A 194 -14.23 -7.35 -9.38
C PHE A 194 -14.46 -6.31 -8.29
N THR A 195 -13.79 -6.45 -7.16
CA THR A 195 -13.89 -5.50 -6.03
C THR A 195 -12.53 -4.96 -5.61
N THR A 196 -12.49 -3.66 -5.38
CA THR A 196 -11.38 -2.89 -4.82
C THR A 196 -11.86 -1.46 -4.52
N ASP A 197 -10.97 -0.53 -4.24
CA ASP A 197 -11.25 0.90 -4.11
C ASP A 197 -11.99 1.44 -5.36
N ARG A 198 -13.00 2.27 -5.16
CA ARG A 198 -13.84 2.81 -6.26
C ARG A 198 -13.04 3.64 -7.25
N SER A 199 -12.08 4.43 -6.76
CA SER A 199 -11.18 5.19 -7.64
C SER A 199 -10.40 4.26 -8.57
N ALA A 200 -9.87 3.16 -8.05
CA ALA A 200 -9.17 2.15 -8.84
C ALA A 200 -10.09 1.42 -9.81
N LEU A 201 -11.34 1.11 -9.42
CA LEU A 201 -12.35 0.56 -10.33
C LEU A 201 -12.65 1.52 -11.48
N ALA A 202 -12.88 2.80 -11.17
CA ALA A 202 -13.16 3.83 -12.17
C ALA A 202 -11.98 4.02 -13.14
N ALA A 203 -10.75 4.08 -12.63
CA ALA A 203 -9.56 4.21 -13.44
C ALA A 203 -9.35 2.99 -14.35
N ARG A 204 -9.49 1.78 -13.82
CA ARG A 204 -9.38 0.53 -14.59
C ARG A 204 -10.49 0.38 -15.63
N ARG A 205 -11.72 0.80 -15.29
CA ARG A 205 -12.83 0.87 -16.27
C ARG A 205 -12.49 1.79 -17.44
N ALA A 206 -11.94 2.97 -17.14
CA ALA A 206 -11.60 3.97 -18.15
C ALA A 206 -10.51 3.50 -19.13
N THR A 207 -9.68 2.55 -18.74
CA THR A 207 -8.59 1.98 -19.57
C THR A 207 -9.03 0.75 -20.38
N GLN A 208 -10.28 0.26 -20.23
CA GLN A 208 -10.77 -0.84 -21.05
C GLN A 208 -11.07 -0.39 -22.48
N GLU A 209 -11.03 -1.34 -23.41
CA GLU A 209 -11.31 -1.09 -24.83
C GLU A 209 -12.71 -0.48 -25.03
N VAL A 210 -13.73 -1.00 -24.30
CA VAL A 210 -15.10 -0.48 -24.29
C VAL A 210 -15.52 -0.23 -22.84
N PRO A 211 -15.25 0.97 -22.27
CA PRO A 211 -15.56 1.28 -20.87
C PRO A 211 -17.04 1.14 -20.50
N THR A 212 -17.96 1.30 -21.47
CA THR A 212 -19.41 1.18 -21.27
C THR A 212 -19.88 -0.24 -21.05
N ASP A 213 -19.08 -1.25 -21.39
CA ASP A 213 -19.39 -2.66 -21.13
C ASP A 213 -19.19 -3.05 -19.66
N HIS A 214 -18.73 -2.10 -18.83
CA HIS A 214 -18.47 -2.29 -17.42
C HIS A 214 -19.21 -1.23 -16.60
N VAL A 215 -19.80 -1.68 -15.49
CA VAL A 215 -20.53 -0.82 -14.55
C VAL A 215 -19.85 -0.88 -13.19
N VAL A 216 -19.47 0.27 -12.65
CA VAL A 216 -19.10 0.39 -11.23
C VAL A 216 -20.40 0.63 -10.47
N LEU A 217 -20.76 -0.32 -9.59
CA LEU A 217 -22.01 -0.26 -8.83
C LEU A 217 -22.04 0.96 -7.90
N PRO A 218 -23.24 1.50 -7.60
CA PRO A 218 -23.34 2.76 -6.85
C PRO A 218 -22.95 2.64 -5.38
N GLU A 219 -23.06 1.45 -4.79
CA GLU A 219 -22.81 1.27 -3.37
C GLU A 219 -21.35 1.39 -3.02
N ILE A 220 -21.11 1.92 -1.81
CA ILE A 220 -19.81 1.98 -1.13
C ILE A 220 -19.95 1.12 0.12
N ILE A 221 -19.16 0.03 0.19
CA ILE A 221 -19.28 -0.95 1.27
C ILE A 221 -18.28 -0.72 2.41
N SER A 222 -17.35 0.21 2.26
CA SER A 222 -16.39 0.58 3.30
C SER A 222 -15.95 2.04 3.19
N LYS A 223 -15.22 2.51 4.19
CA LYS A 223 -14.49 3.79 4.16
C LYS A 223 -13.01 3.49 4.10
N GLU A 224 -12.35 4.01 3.09
CA GLU A 224 -10.93 3.77 2.83
C GLU A 224 -10.16 5.11 2.87
N PRO A 225 -9.74 5.59 4.07
CA PRO A 225 -8.82 6.72 4.18
C PRO A 225 -7.43 6.25 3.76
N LEU A 226 -7.00 6.61 2.56
CA LEU A 226 -5.73 6.19 1.98
C LEU A 226 -4.63 7.16 2.35
N GLY A 227 -3.45 6.65 2.67
CA GLY A 227 -2.31 7.49 2.98
C GLY A 227 -0.97 6.77 2.90
N PRO A 228 0.12 7.53 2.76
CA PRO A 228 1.46 6.99 2.87
C PRO A 228 1.78 6.66 4.32
N LEU A 229 2.69 5.71 4.51
CA LEU A 229 3.08 5.25 5.84
C LEU A 229 4.58 4.95 5.90
N VAL A 230 5.09 5.00 7.12
CA VAL A 230 6.49 4.78 7.49
C VAL A 230 6.58 3.77 8.64
N ARG A 231 7.79 3.35 9.01
CA ARG A 231 8.03 2.52 10.19
C ARG A 231 7.69 3.28 11.46
N HIS A 232 7.04 2.60 12.40
CA HIS A 232 6.72 3.17 13.70
C HIS A 232 7.96 3.57 14.50
N GLY A 233 7.87 4.72 15.17
CA GLY A 233 8.90 5.22 16.09
C GLY A 233 10.00 6.03 15.41
N ASP A 234 9.98 6.19 14.09
CA ASP A 234 10.86 7.11 13.36
C ASP A 234 10.14 8.45 13.14
N ASN A 235 9.95 9.19 14.23
CA ASN A 235 9.15 10.41 14.22
C ASN A 235 9.72 11.49 13.31
N GLU A 236 11.06 11.63 13.25
CA GLU A 236 11.71 12.61 12.38
C GLU A 236 11.41 12.33 10.90
N TRP A 237 11.50 11.06 10.49
CA TRP A 237 11.15 10.64 9.15
C TRP A 237 9.65 10.80 8.87
N GLY A 238 8.80 10.43 9.85
CA GLY A 238 7.36 10.62 9.78
C GLY A 238 6.97 12.07 9.59
N ASP A 239 7.55 13.00 10.35
CA ASP A 239 7.30 14.45 10.25
C ASP A 239 7.73 15.01 8.88
N VAL A 240 8.89 14.59 8.36
CA VAL A 240 9.33 14.97 7.01
C VAL A 240 8.31 14.50 5.97
N CYS A 241 7.89 13.25 6.01
CA CYS A 241 6.92 12.71 5.06
C CYS A 241 5.55 13.40 5.19
N LEU A 242 5.08 13.69 6.41
CA LEU A 242 3.81 14.38 6.65
C LEU A 242 3.82 15.80 6.09
N LEU A 243 4.83 16.60 6.42
CA LEU A 243 4.88 18.02 6.02
C LEU A 243 4.96 18.22 4.51
N TYR A 244 5.65 17.33 3.80
CA TYR A 244 5.80 17.43 2.35
C TYR A 244 4.72 16.70 1.53
N THR A 245 3.77 16.06 2.20
CA THR A 245 2.61 15.44 1.54
C THR A 245 1.31 16.19 1.82
N SER A 246 1.31 17.19 2.72
CA SER A 246 0.13 17.96 3.14
C SER A 246 0.03 19.38 2.57
N ASP A 247 1.12 19.92 1.98
CA ASP A 247 1.20 21.23 1.31
C ASP A 247 1.19 21.07 -0.22
#